data_a148373344e6ea2cb613d6ed7918ecf3
#
_entry.id   a148373344e6ea2cb613d6ed7918ecf3
#
_cell.length_a   1.000
_cell.length_b   1.000
_cell.length_c   1.000
_cell.angle_alpha   90.00
_cell.angle_beta   90.00
_cell.angle_gamma   90.00
#
_symmetry.space_group_name_H-M   'P 1'
#
loop_
_entity.id
_entity.type
_entity.pdbx_description
1 polymer ?
#
loop_
_entity_poly.entity_id
_entity_poly.type
_entity_poly.pdbx_seq_one_letter_code
_entity_poly.pdbx_strand_id
1 'polypeptide(L)'
;FRTAPHWKNGGDNLLECYPCPPTHKDFVDLIDMSGYRNETFERWSIQTGPASTGNDVYEVTSGAAGFTSAYVWPNVSFTQLPGHRGIFMFHFVPTGPETTRQRVAYYSLDGEENHVEEAAFDYFNNVLGPEDVALVENVQIGLRSQAYHQGKFICIPDRPEVSEHAVHHFQSMVVEALETD
;
A
#
# COMPACT_ATOMS: atom_id res chain seq x y z
N PHE A 1 2.02 -3.29 14.90
CA PHE A 1 0.90 -2.39 15.25
C PHE A 1 -0.38 -3.21 15.42
N ARG A 2 -1.26 -2.80 16.35
CA ARG A 2 -2.62 -3.33 16.46
C ARG A 2 -3.54 -2.22 15.95
N THR A 3 -4.26 -2.48 14.86
CA THR A 3 -5.16 -1.53 14.22
C THR A 3 -6.61 -1.97 14.45
N ALA A 4 -7.52 -1.03 14.48
CA ALA A 4 -8.95 -1.27 14.66
C ALA A 4 -9.72 -1.73 13.41
N PRO A 5 -9.21 -1.65 12.15
CA PRO A 5 -9.98 -2.04 10.98
C PRO A 5 -9.93 -3.54 10.70
N HIS A 6 -10.91 -3.99 9.92
CA HIS A 6 -10.90 -5.31 9.30
C HIS A 6 -9.70 -5.47 8.37
N TRP A 7 -9.07 -6.65 8.32
CA TRP A 7 -7.82 -6.88 7.57
C TRP A 7 -7.91 -6.56 6.07
N LYS A 8 -9.10 -6.70 5.46
CA LYS A 8 -9.32 -6.37 4.05
C LYS A 8 -9.18 -4.88 3.76
N ASN A 9 -9.53 -4.01 4.71
CA ASN A 9 -9.33 -2.56 4.54
C ASN A 9 -7.85 -2.20 4.34
N GLY A 10 -6.95 -2.92 5.02
CA GLY A 10 -5.51 -2.76 4.80
C GLY A 10 -5.06 -3.27 3.42
N GLY A 11 -5.69 -4.36 2.93
CA GLY A 11 -5.48 -4.84 1.57
C GLY A 11 -5.98 -3.84 0.52
N ASP A 12 -7.20 -3.36 0.67
CA ASP A 12 -7.79 -2.36 -0.23
C ASP A 12 -6.90 -1.10 -0.32
N ASN A 13 -6.47 -0.57 0.84
CA ASN A 13 -5.62 0.62 0.92
C ASN A 13 -4.26 0.45 0.22
N LEU A 14 -3.64 -0.74 0.33
CA LEU A 14 -2.35 -1.00 -0.33
C LEU A 14 -2.44 -1.25 -1.83
N LEU A 15 -3.63 -1.49 -2.36
CA LEU A 15 -3.82 -1.93 -3.74
C LEU A 15 -4.22 -0.82 -4.70
N GLU A 16 -4.35 0.39 -4.20
CA GLU A 16 -4.75 1.55 -4.99
C GLU A 16 -3.90 2.78 -4.70
N CYS A 17 -3.86 3.71 -5.65
CA CYS A 17 -3.34 5.06 -5.46
C CYS A 17 -4.37 6.13 -5.86
N TYR A 18 -5.64 5.76 -6.00
CA TYR A 18 -6.72 6.72 -6.25
C TYR A 18 -6.80 7.82 -5.18
N PRO A 19 -6.69 7.51 -3.87
CA PRO A 19 -6.67 8.52 -2.81
C PRO A 19 -5.28 9.11 -2.55
N CYS A 20 -4.20 8.68 -3.21
CA CYS A 20 -2.85 9.16 -2.93
C CYS A 20 -2.72 10.71 -3.02
N PRO A 21 -3.21 11.41 -4.07
CA PRO A 21 -3.01 12.84 -4.18
C PRO A 21 -3.58 13.66 -3.01
N PRO A 22 -4.77 13.41 -2.47
CA PRO A 22 -5.27 14.14 -1.31
C PRO A 22 -4.69 13.66 0.03
N THR A 23 -4.28 12.39 0.15
CA THR A 23 -3.91 11.75 1.41
C THR A 23 -2.40 11.69 1.62
N HIS A 24 -1.66 11.25 0.61
CA HIS A 24 -0.22 10.97 0.64
C HIS A 24 0.55 11.95 -0.23
N LYS A 25 0.55 13.23 0.13
CA LYS A 25 1.17 14.29 -0.68
C LYS A 25 2.67 14.05 -0.90
N ASP A 26 3.36 13.60 0.14
CA ASP A 26 4.78 13.32 0.08
C ASP A 26 5.06 12.09 -0.78
N PHE A 27 4.19 11.07 -0.76
CA PHE A 27 4.31 9.92 -1.67
C PHE A 27 4.17 10.32 -3.14
N VAL A 28 3.19 11.18 -3.45
CA VAL A 28 2.98 11.68 -4.83
C VAL A 28 4.11 12.61 -5.28
N ASP A 29 4.78 13.29 -4.36
CA ASP A 29 5.98 14.06 -4.65
C ASP A 29 7.21 13.16 -4.86
N LEU A 30 7.36 12.13 -4.02
CA LEU A 30 8.45 11.17 -4.08
C LEU A 30 8.41 10.27 -5.33
N ILE A 31 7.22 9.93 -5.83
CA ILE A 31 7.01 9.00 -6.95
C ILE A 31 6.51 9.75 -8.19
N ASP A 32 7.18 9.55 -9.32
CA ASP A 32 6.67 10.04 -10.60
C ASP A 32 5.42 9.25 -11.02
N MET A 33 4.26 9.84 -10.74
CA MET A 33 2.96 9.22 -11.01
C MET A 33 2.69 9.02 -12.51
N SER A 34 3.39 9.71 -13.41
CA SER A 34 3.29 9.45 -14.85
C SER A 34 3.88 8.10 -15.25
N GLY A 35 4.87 7.64 -14.49
CA GLY A 35 5.48 6.32 -14.60
C GLY A 35 4.84 5.23 -13.74
N TYR A 36 3.83 5.58 -12.92
CA TYR A 36 3.17 4.62 -12.05
C TYR A 36 2.44 3.54 -12.84
N ARG A 37 2.57 2.29 -12.38
CA ARG A 37 1.91 1.11 -12.96
C ARG A 37 1.29 0.27 -11.86
N ASN A 38 0.18 -0.39 -12.19
CA ASN A 38 -0.48 -1.35 -11.33
C ASN A 38 -0.93 -2.52 -12.20
N GLU A 39 -0.42 -3.71 -11.92
CA GLU A 39 -0.66 -4.92 -12.70
C GLU A 39 -1.19 -6.03 -11.80
N THR A 40 -2.15 -6.81 -12.31
CA THR A 40 -2.79 -7.92 -11.59
C THR A 40 -2.46 -9.26 -12.24
N PHE A 41 -2.27 -10.28 -11.42
CA PHE A 41 -1.98 -11.65 -11.79
C PHE A 41 -2.92 -12.59 -11.03
N GLU A 42 -2.81 -13.90 -11.25
CA GLU A 42 -3.75 -14.89 -10.71
C GLU A 42 -4.03 -14.72 -9.20
N ARG A 43 -2.98 -14.64 -8.37
CA ARG A 43 -3.08 -14.55 -6.90
C ARG A 43 -2.24 -13.42 -6.29
N TRP A 44 -1.84 -12.46 -7.08
CA TRP A 44 -1.05 -11.32 -6.62
C TRP A 44 -1.19 -10.13 -7.58
N SER A 45 -0.76 -8.99 -7.11
CA SER A 45 -0.68 -7.76 -7.90
C SER A 45 0.61 -7.02 -7.57
N ILE A 46 1.05 -6.13 -8.44
CA ILE A 46 2.25 -5.33 -8.25
C ILE A 46 2.00 -3.89 -8.69
N GLN A 47 2.47 -2.98 -7.87
CA GLN A 47 2.53 -1.56 -8.15
C GLN A 47 3.98 -1.14 -8.28
N THR A 48 4.29 -0.32 -9.27
CA THR A 48 5.64 0.22 -9.48
C THR A 48 5.55 1.68 -9.89
N GLY A 49 6.56 2.47 -9.53
CA GLY A 49 6.69 3.85 -9.96
C GLY A 49 8.13 4.33 -9.81
N PRO A 50 8.71 5.01 -10.81
CA PRO A 50 10.04 5.57 -10.66
C PRO A 50 10.07 6.66 -9.60
N ALA A 51 11.20 6.88 -8.95
CA ALA A 51 11.36 8.02 -8.06
C ALA A 51 11.32 9.33 -8.87
N SER A 52 10.64 10.33 -8.31
CA SER A 52 10.68 11.69 -8.86
C SER A 52 12.08 12.29 -8.73
N THR A 53 12.47 13.04 -9.75
CA THR A 53 13.68 13.86 -9.68
C THR A 53 13.35 15.19 -9.02
N GLY A 54 14.05 15.53 -7.92
CA GLY A 54 13.88 16.80 -7.24
C GLY A 54 12.65 16.87 -6.34
N ASN A 55 12.23 15.71 -5.77
CA ASN A 55 11.24 15.67 -4.71
C ASN A 55 11.76 16.37 -3.44
N ASP A 56 10.84 16.86 -2.61
CA ASP A 56 11.15 17.55 -1.34
C ASP A 56 11.13 16.59 -0.12
N VAL A 57 10.86 15.28 -0.32
CA VAL A 57 10.69 14.32 0.79
C VAL A 57 12.05 13.84 1.30
N TYR A 58 12.85 13.23 0.44
CA TYR A 58 14.26 12.90 0.71
C TYR A 58 15.02 12.61 -0.59
N GLU A 59 16.33 12.78 -0.55
CA GLU A 59 17.19 12.59 -1.72
C GLU A 59 17.45 11.10 -1.99
N VAL A 60 17.13 10.64 -3.20
CA VAL A 60 17.34 9.26 -3.65
C VAL A 60 18.63 9.17 -4.46
N THR A 61 19.75 8.92 -3.80
CA THR A 61 21.10 8.85 -4.43
C THR A 61 21.64 7.43 -4.60
N SER A 62 21.01 6.45 -3.96
CA SER A 62 21.43 5.03 -4.00
C SER A 62 20.23 4.12 -3.72
N GLY A 63 20.42 2.80 -3.79
CA GLY A 63 19.39 1.82 -3.53
C GLY A 63 18.37 1.68 -4.67
N ALA A 64 17.13 1.41 -4.35
CA ALA A 64 16.06 1.25 -5.33
C ALA A 64 15.78 2.56 -6.07
N ALA A 65 15.70 2.49 -7.38
CA ALA A 65 15.44 3.65 -8.25
C ALA A 65 13.96 4.08 -8.26
N GLY A 66 13.11 3.38 -7.53
CA GLY A 66 11.67 3.68 -7.49
C GLY A 66 10.95 2.86 -6.43
N PHE A 67 9.65 3.04 -6.41
CA PHE A 67 8.69 2.32 -5.59
C PHE A 67 8.31 0.99 -6.23
N THR A 68 8.23 -0.05 -5.42
CA THR A 68 7.63 -1.34 -5.80
C THR A 68 6.84 -1.88 -4.62
N SER A 69 5.60 -2.29 -4.85
CA SER A 69 4.78 -2.98 -3.84
C SER A 69 4.04 -4.14 -4.48
N ALA A 70 4.35 -5.36 -4.06
CA ALA A 70 3.66 -6.56 -4.48
C ALA A 70 2.73 -7.05 -3.35
N TYR A 71 1.46 -7.20 -3.66
CA TYR A 71 0.48 -7.78 -2.74
C TYR A 71 0.20 -9.23 -3.14
N VAL A 72 0.40 -10.14 -2.20
CA VAL A 72 0.19 -11.58 -2.37
C VAL A 72 -1.02 -12.02 -1.56
N TRP A 73 -1.98 -12.64 -2.23
CA TRP A 73 -3.17 -13.21 -1.61
C TRP A 73 -2.79 -14.20 -0.48
N PRO A 74 -3.49 -14.21 0.68
CA PRO A 74 -4.63 -13.33 0.97
C PRO A 74 -4.24 -11.99 1.62
N ASN A 75 -3.09 -11.85 2.29
CA ASN A 75 -2.89 -10.77 3.26
C ASN A 75 -1.43 -10.38 3.52
N VAL A 76 -0.55 -10.58 2.54
CA VAL A 76 0.87 -10.22 2.65
C VAL A 76 1.24 -9.24 1.54
N SER A 77 2.00 -8.19 1.89
CA SER A 77 2.61 -7.29 0.92
C SER A 77 4.11 -7.21 1.12
N PHE A 78 4.84 -7.03 0.03
CA PHE A 78 6.27 -6.75 -0.01
C PHE A 78 6.48 -5.42 -0.69
N THR A 79 7.03 -4.45 0.04
CA THR A 79 7.14 -3.07 -0.42
C THR A 79 8.58 -2.57 -0.30
N GLN A 80 9.05 -1.94 -1.36
CA GLN A 80 10.32 -1.24 -1.41
C GLN A 80 10.07 0.23 -1.78
N LEU A 81 10.52 1.16 -0.93
CA LEU A 81 10.53 2.58 -1.23
C LEU A 81 11.83 2.96 -1.98
N PRO A 82 11.82 4.07 -2.73
CA PRO A 82 13.06 4.59 -3.32
C PRO A 82 14.17 4.73 -2.28
N GLY A 83 15.39 4.39 -2.67
CA GLY A 83 16.55 4.45 -1.78
C GLY A 83 16.75 3.23 -0.87
N HIS A 84 15.76 2.39 -0.65
CA HIS A 84 15.94 1.16 0.12
C HIS A 84 16.76 0.11 -0.65
N ARG A 85 17.64 -0.59 0.06
CA ARG A 85 18.38 -1.77 -0.43
C ARG A 85 17.77 -3.08 0.05
N GLY A 86 16.74 -2.99 0.88
CA GLY A 86 15.97 -4.10 1.39
C GLY A 86 14.49 -3.97 1.06
N ILE A 87 13.66 -4.75 1.74
CA ILE A 87 12.23 -4.84 1.49
C ILE A 87 11.44 -4.87 2.79
N PHE A 88 10.37 -4.11 2.87
CA PHE A 88 9.35 -4.26 3.91
C PHE A 88 8.42 -5.42 3.58
N MET A 89 8.09 -6.21 4.56
CA MET A 89 6.98 -7.16 4.53
C MET A 89 5.88 -6.69 5.46
N PHE A 90 4.68 -6.59 4.95
CA PHE A 90 3.46 -6.33 5.72
C PHE A 90 2.62 -7.58 5.76
N HIS A 91 2.19 -7.98 6.94
CA HIS A 91 1.31 -9.11 7.13
C HIS A 91 0.09 -8.68 7.96
N PHE A 92 -1.08 -8.71 7.36
CA PHE A 92 -2.35 -8.32 7.96
C PHE A 92 -3.03 -9.53 8.61
N VAL A 93 -2.76 -9.76 9.89
CA VAL A 93 -3.27 -10.91 10.63
C VAL A 93 -4.61 -10.54 11.27
N PRO A 94 -5.76 -11.09 10.84
CA PRO A 94 -7.02 -10.86 11.50
C PRO A 94 -6.97 -11.40 12.94
N THR A 95 -7.43 -10.60 13.90
CA THR A 95 -7.52 -10.96 15.33
C THR A 95 -8.95 -10.93 15.84
N GLY A 96 -9.88 -10.53 14.98
CA GLY A 96 -11.32 -10.49 15.21
C GLY A 96 -12.04 -9.93 13.98
N PRO A 97 -13.38 -9.88 14.01
CA PRO A 97 -14.17 -9.43 12.87
C PRO A 97 -13.84 -8.01 12.38
N GLU A 98 -13.34 -7.16 13.28
CA GLU A 98 -13.05 -5.77 12.99
C GLU A 98 -11.70 -5.34 13.58
N THR A 99 -10.81 -6.29 13.80
CA THR A 99 -9.48 -6.01 14.37
C THR A 99 -8.40 -6.80 13.65
N THR A 100 -7.30 -6.14 13.39
CA THR A 100 -6.15 -6.68 12.67
C THR A 100 -4.87 -6.39 13.46
N ARG A 101 -3.95 -7.33 13.44
CA ARG A 101 -2.56 -7.10 13.81
C ARG A 101 -1.73 -6.98 12.54
N GLN A 102 -1.31 -5.78 12.22
CA GLN A 102 -0.32 -5.58 11.18
C GLN A 102 1.07 -5.90 11.74
N ARG A 103 1.74 -6.85 11.12
CA ARG A 103 3.16 -7.14 11.35
C ARG A 103 3.95 -6.49 10.24
N VAL A 104 4.95 -5.71 10.61
CA VAL A 104 5.88 -5.11 9.67
C VAL A 104 7.27 -5.66 9.99
N ALA A 105 7.95 -6.17 8.98
CA ALA A 105 9.35 -6.60 9.08
C ALA A 105 10.13 -5.99 7.91
N TYR A 106 11.36 -5.59 8.19
CA TYR A 106 12.28 -5.14 7.17
C TYR A 106 13.41 -6.15 7.01
N TYR A 107 13.71 -6.49 5.77
CA TYR A 107 14.79 -7.40 5.40
C TYR A 107 15.80 -6.62 4.57
N SER A 108 16.96 -6.30 5.17
CA SER A 108 18.09 -5.70 4.47
C SER A 108 18.87 -6.77 3.70
N LEU A 109 19.41 -6.40 2.55
CA LEU A 109 20.22 -7.33 1.73
C LEU A 109 21.62 -7.58 2.31
N ASP A 110 22.20 -6.59 2.95
CA ASP A 110 23.61 -6.62 3.41
C ASP A 110 23.78 -6.29 4.91
N GLY A 111 22.70 -5.91 5.59
CA GLY A 111 22.72 -5.58 7.01
C GLY A 111 23.37 -4.23 7.35
N GLU A 112 23.76 -3.45 6.33
CA GLU A 112 24.30 -2.10 6.50
C GLU A 112 23.23 -1.07 6.12
N GLU A 113 22.95 -0.15 7.04
CA GLU A 113 22.08 1.01 6.78
C GLU A 113 22.93 2.18 6.27
N ASN A 114 22.33 3.02 5.43
CA ASN A 114 22.92 4.27 4.96
C ASN A 114 21.92 5.41 5.16
N HIS A 115 22.38 6.65 5.01
CA HIS A 115 21.56 7.84 5.26
C HIS A 115 20.31 7.94 4.36
N VAL A 116 20.31 7.35 3.18
CA VAL A 116 19.12 7.30 2.30
C VAL A 116 18.09 6.33 2.86
N GLU A 117 18.53 5.15 3.32
CA GLU A 117 17.66 4.20 4.02
C GLU A 117 17.09 4.77 5.31
N GLU A 118 17.92 5.44 6.12
CA GLU A 118 17.46 6.13 7.33
C GLU A 118 16.37 7.15 7.03
N ALA A 119 16.55 8.00 6.00
CA ALA A 119 15.55 8.96 5.57
C ALA A 119 14.25 8.30 5.08
N ALA A 120 14.35 7.22 4.32
CA ALA A 120 13.21 6.46 3.85
C ALA A 120 12.48 5.74 4.99
N PHE A 121 13.21 5.23 6.00
CA PHE A 121 12.62 4.69 7.22
C PHE A 121 11.91 5.77 8.05
N ASP A 122 12.53 6.94 8.19
CA ASP A 122 11.93 8.05 8.91
C ASP A 122 10.63 8.50 8.25
N TYR A 123 10.64 8.67 6.94
CA TYR A 123 9.46 8.96 6.14
C TYR A 123 8.35 7.91 6.34
N PHE A 124 8.70 6.61 6.20
CA PHE A 124 7.74 5.53 6.39
C PHE A 124 7.12 5.52 7.80
N ASN A 125 7.96 5.65 8.83
CA ASN A 125 7.50 5.51 10.21
C ASN A 125 6.73 6.74 10.72
N ASN A 126 7.10 7.93 10.28
CA ASN A 126 6.60 9.17 10.84
C ASN A 126 5.57 9.90 9.95
N VAL A 127 5.49 9.52 8.67
CA VAL A 127 4.57 10.15 7.71
C VAL A 127 3.65 9.10 7.10
N LEU A 128 4.14 8.29 6.17
CA LEU A 128 3.31 7.41 5.35
C LEU A 128 2.51 6.39 6.17
N GLY A 129 3.16 5.69 7.10
CA GLY A 129 2.50 4.68 7.94
C GLY A 129 1.39 5.25 8.84
N PRO A 130 1.60 6.37 9.55
CA PRO A 130 0.53 7.05 10.28
C PRO A 130 -0.63 7.53 9.42
N GLU A 131 -0.38 8.04 8.21
CA GLU A 131 -1.44 8.42 7.25
C GLU A 131 -2.30 7.21 6.87
N ASP A 132 -1.68 6.08 6.51
CA ASP A 132 -2.37 4.83 6.19
C ASP A 132 -3.23 4.32 7.36
N VAL A 133 -2.68 4.30 8.57
CA VAL A 133 -3.42 3.86 9.76
C VAL A 133 -4.64 4.74 10.00
N ALA A 134 -4.48 6.06 9.92
CA ALA A 134 -5.60 6.99 10.09
C ALA A 134 -6.69 6.80 9.02
N LEU A 135 -6.27 6.57 7.76
CA LEU A 135 -7.18 6.34 6.65
C LEU A 135 -8.03 5.07 6.86
N VAL A 136 -7.38 3.93 7.11
CA VAL A 136 -8.10 2.64 7.25
C VAL A 136 -8.98 2.59 8.51
N GLU A 137 -8.61 3.28 9.58
CA GLU A 137 -9.44 3.42 10.78
C GLU A 137 -10.70 4.25 10.50
N ASN A 138 -10.59 5.35 9.76
CA ASN A 138 -11.72 6.15 9.31
C ASN A 138 -12.64 5.37 8.35
N VAL A 139 -12.09 4.60 7.42
CA VAL A 139 -12.86 3.70 6.55
C VAL A 139 -13.66 2.72 7.38
N GLN A 140 -13.07 2.08 8.40
CA GLN A 140 -13.79 1.14 9.28
C GLN A 140 -14.97 1.81 10.01
N ILE A 141 -14.82 3.06 10.44
CA ILE A 141 -15.92 3.83 11.05
C ILE A 141 -17.01 4.09 10.01
N GLY A 142 -16.63 4.50 8.80
CA GLY A 142 -17.56 4.77 7.70
C GLY A 142 -18.38 3.55 7.29
N LEU A 143 -17.77 2.37 7.24
CA LEU A 143 -18.44 1.10 6.91
C LEU A 143 -19.53 0.71 7.92
N ARG A 144 -19.48 1.21 9.15
CA ARG A 144 -20.52 1.02 10.17
C ARG A 144 -21.69 2.02 10.07
N SER A 145 -21.56 3.02 9.20
CA SER A 145 -22.58 4.04 9.03
C SER A 145 -23.84 3.44 8.44
N GLN A 146 -25.02 3.82 8.98
CA GLN A 146 -26.32 3.46 8.40
C GLN A 146 -26.52 4.03 6.98
N ALA A 147 -25.78 5.06 6.62
CA ALA A 147 -25.81 5.66 5.28
C ALA A 147 -24.91 4.94 4.27
N TYR A 148 -24.05 4.00 4.73
CA TYR A 148 -23.21 3.21 3.84
C TYR A 148 -24.05 2.12 3.16
N HIS A 149 -24.01 2.07 1.84
CA HIS A 149 -24.65 1.02 1.08
C HIS A 149 -23.64 0.23 0.25
N GLN A 150 -22.99 0.89 -0.70
CA GLN A 150 -22.05 0.24 -1.62
C GLN A 150 -21.19 1.29 -2.32
N GLY A 151 -19.88 1.05 -2.39
CA GLY A 151 -18.97 1.77 -3.27
C GLY A 151 -19.01 1.23 -4.71
N LYS A 152 -18.44 2.00 -5.64
CA LYS A 152 -18.17 1.57 -7.01
C LYS A 152 -16.68 1.70 -7.25
N PHE A 153 -16.07 0.67 -7.80
CA PHE A 153 -14.67 0.73 -8.22
C PHE A 153 -14.53 1.52 -9.53
N ILE A 154 -13.55 2.39 -9.57
CA ILE A 154 -13.14 3.09 -10.78
C ILE A 154 -12.05 2.24 -11.46
N CYS A 155 -12.45 1.40 -12.42
CA CYS A 155 -11.54 0.52 -13.12
C CYS A 155 -11.18 1.09 -14.49
N ILE A 156 -10.03 1.73 -14.59
CA ILE A 156 -9.46 2.34 -15.80
C ILE A 156 -8.02 1.82 -15.95
N PRO A 157 -7.80 0.60 -16.46
CA PRO A 157 -6.47 -0.03 -16.52
C PRO A 157 -5.42 0.80 -17.30
N ASP A 158 -5.86 1.57 -18.30
CA ASP A 158 -4.99 2.47 -19.07
C ASP A 158 -4.55 3.73 -18.29
N ARG A 159 -5.12 3.94 -17.11
CA ARG A 159 -4.77 5.02 -16.18
C ARG A 159 -4.54 4.46 -14.78
N PRO A 160 -3.46 3.71 -14.57
CA PRO A 160 -3.21 2.96 -13.34
C PRO A 160 -3.09 3.85 -12.10
N GLU A 161 -2.70 5.10 -12.25
CA GLU A 161 -2.56 6.08 -11.17
C GLU A 161 -3.90 6.51 -10.53
N VAL A 162 -5.02 6.25 -11.20
CA VAL A 162 -6.38 6.56 -10.72
C VAL A 162 -7.32 5.36 -10.80
N SER A 163 -6.79 4.16 -11.06
CA SER A 163 -7.60 2.96 -11.26
C SER A 163 -7.57 2.06 -10.02
N GLU A 164 -8.74 1.62 -9.61
CA GLU A 164 -8.94 0.67 -8.50
C GLU A 164 -9.06 -0.79 -8.99
N HIS A 165 -8.53 -1.12 -10.18
CA HIS A 165 -8.67 -2.47 -10.75
C HIS A 165 -7.97 -3.55 -9.92
N ALA A 166 -6.91 -3.23 -9.20
CA ALA A 166 -6.26 -4.18 -8.30
C ALA A 166 -7.06 -4.42 -7.01
N VAL A 167 -7.76 -3.39 -6.49
CA VAL A 167 -8.74 -3.56 -5.41
C VAL A 167 -9.90 -4.44 -5.87
N HIS A 168 -10.44 -4.18 -7.07
CA HIS A 168 -11.48 -5.02 -7.66
C HIS A 168 -11.02 -6.48 -7.82
N HIS A 169 -9.79 -6.70 -8.28
CA HIS A 169 -9.20 -8.03 -8.39
C HIS A 169 -9.10 -8.72 -7.02
N PHE A 170 -8.61 -8.02 -6.00
CA PHE A 170 -8.53 -8.54 -4.63
C PHE A 170 -9.91 -8.89 -4.07
N GLN A 171 -10.89 -8.01 -4.21
CA GLN A 171 -12.26 -8.28 -3.76
C GLN A 171 -12.90 -9.45 -4.51
N SER A 172 -12.58 -9.65 -5.79
CA SER A 172 -13.03 -10.82 -6.55
C SER A 172 -12.47 -12.13 -5.97
N MET A 173 -11.19 -12.15 -5.57
CA MET A 173 -10.59 -13.31 -4.89
C MET A 173 -11.24 -13.56 -3.51
N VAL A 174 -11.64 -12.50 -2.79
CA VAL A 174 -12.39 -12.63 -1.53
C VAL A 174 -13.74 -13.30 -1.76
N VAL A 175 -14.48 -12.86 -2.79
CA VAL A 175 -15.79 -13.44 -3.13
C VAL A 175 -15.63 -14.90 -3.53
N GLU A 176 -14.69 -15.21 -4.41
CA GLU A 176 -14.38 -16.60 -4.84
C GLU A 176 -14.09 -17.51 -3.63
N ALA A 177 -13.28 -17.03 -2.68
CA ALA A 177 -12.93 -17.80 -1.50
C ALA A 177 -14.11 -18.04 -0.54
N LEU A 178 -15.11 -17.15 -0.53
CA LEU A 178 -16.32 -17.29 0.28
C LEU A 178 -17.41 -18.13 -0.39
N GLU A 179 -17.35 -18.30 -1.71
CA GLU A 179 -18.32 -19.12 -2.47
C GLU A 179 -17.90 -20.58 -2.61
N THR A 180 -16.64 -20.89 -2.26
CA THR A 180 -16.07 -22.25 -2.43
C THR A 180 -16.28 -23.16 -1.19
N ASP A 181 -16.92 -22.67 -0.13
CA ASP A 181 -17.36 -23.43 1.05
C ASP A 181 -18.84 -23.88 0.89
#